data_39ab1570e9f4d6add4b0fcdad150e501
#
_entry.id   39ab1570e9f4d6add4b0fcdad150e501
#
_cell.length_a   1.000
_cell.length_b   1.000
_cell.length_c   1.000
_cell.angle_alpha   90.00
_cell.angle_beta   90.00
_cell.angle_gamma   90.00
#
_symmetry.space_group_name_H-M   'P 1'
#
loop_
_entity.id
_entity.type
_entity.pdbx_description
1 polymer ?
#
loop_
_entity_poly.entity_id
_entity_poly.type
_entity_poly.pdbx_seq_one_letter_code
_entity_poly.pdbx_strand_id
1 'polypeptide(L)'
;MAETVYFFSEGERIEALLFSPDTGAGTDELRPGIVLCHGVTALKEMVLPDVAARFARQGWTSLIPDYRYFGGSGGEPRGRLLPLAQVADVRSAITYLSQLPGVDPRRIGLFGTSFGGANVSYVAAIDERVRCAVSNVGIGDGERWLRGLRRAWEWAEFRKRLEADRVKRVLTGQSERVHSHEIMLPDPATRAVREERQKACPEWDVSLLLESADAILEFRPEEVVQRIAPRAMLWIHAGDDVLVPPGESRRMYERAGEPKRLVILEGLGHYDTYVGAGFDAMVGHAVAWFREHLDVGG
;
A
#
# COMPACT_ATOMS: atom_id res chain seq x y z
N MET A 1 -20.56 8.46 -2.87
CA MET A 1 -20.92 7.39 -1.88
C MET A 1 -19.93 6.25 -2.04
N ALA A 2 -19.63 5.50 -0.97
CA ALA A 2 -18.82 4.29 -1.07
C ALA A 2 -19.74 3.09 -1.36
N GLU A 3 -19.34 2.25 -2.29
CA GLU A 3 -20.03 1.01 -2.67
C GLU A 3 -19.09 -0.18 -2.50
N THR A 4 -19.58 -1.29 -1.94
CA THR A 4 -18.79 -2.52 -1.89
C THR A 4 -18.93 -3.25 -3.22
N VAL A 5 -17.78 -3.54 -3.85
CA VAL A 5 -17.70 -4.24 -5.14
C VAL A 5 -16.77 -5.44 -5.03
N TYR A 6 -16.86 -6.34 -6.02
CA TYR A 6 -16.09 -7.58 -6.04
C TYR A 6 -15.49 -7.80 -7.43
N PHE A 7 -14.28 -8.33 -7.44
CA PHE A 7 -13.62 -8.81 -8.66
C PHE A 7 -12.75 -10.03 -8.33
N PHE A 8 -12.14 -10.63 -9.32
CA PHE A 8 -11.26 -11.79 -9.13
C PHE A 8 -9.81 -11.45 -9.43
N SER A 9 -8.91 -12.01 -8.64
CA SER A 9 -7.46 -11.96 -8.82
C SER A 9 -6.90 -13.36 -8.69
N GLU A 10 -6.42 -13.94 -9.80
CA GLU A 10 -5.88 -15.31 -9.86
C GLU A 10 -6.80 -16.36 -9.22
N GLY A 11 -8.10 -16.22 -9.41
CA GLY A 11 -9.12 -17.12 -8.87
C GLY A 11 -9.65 -16.76 -7.47
N GLU A 12 -8.98 -15.91 -6.73
CA GLU A 12 -9.46 -15.42 -5.44
C GLU A 12 -10.44 -14.25 -5.61
N ARG A 13 -11.53 -14.26 -4.85
CA ARG A 13 -12.48 -13.15 -4.81
C ARG A 13 -11.90 -12.00 -3.99
N ILE A 14 -11.78 -10.84 -4.58
CA ILE A 14 -11.32 -9.61 -3.93
C ILE A 14 -12.52 -8.72 -3.65
N GLU A 15 -12.66 -8.30 -2.41
CA GLU A 15 -13.64 -7.29 -1.98
C GLU A 15 -12.98 -5.91 -1.94
N ALA A 16 -13.67 -4.90 -2.45
CA ALA A 16 -13.15 -3.55 -2.51
C ALA A 16 -14.25 -2.51 -2.21
N LEU A 17 -13.84 -1.33 -1.77
CA LEU A 17 -14.67 -0.15 -1.71
C LEU A 17 -14.45 0.71 -2.96
N LEU A 18 -15.52 1.00 -3.68
CA LEU A 18 -15.55 1.91 -4.82
C LEU A 18 -16.08 3.27 -4.36
N PHE A 19 -15.30 4.32 -4.60
CA PHE A 19 -15.68 5.71 -4.37
C PHE A 19 -15.85 6.40 -5.72
N SER A 20 -17.05 6.81 -6.01
CA SER A 20 -17.36 7.61 -7.20
C SER A 20 -17.59 9.08 -6.81
N PRO A 21 -17.19 10.04 -7.64
CA PRO A 21 -17.50 11.44 -7.41
C PRO A 21 -19.01 11.69 -7.46
N ASP A 22 -19.49 12.60 -6.61
CA ASP A 22 -20.88 13.06 -6.63
C ASP A 22 -21.11 13.99 -7.84
N THR A 23 -21.23 13.41 -9.00
CA THR A 23 -21.60 14.16 -10.20
C THR A 23 -23.01 13.76 -10.60
N GLY A 24 -23.87 14.75 -10.72
CA GLY A 24 -25.24 14.55 -11.16
C GLY A 24 -25.29 13.64 -12.40
N ALA A 25 -26.23 12.74 -12.43
CA ALA A 25 -26.42 11.78 -13.51
C ALA A 25 -26.42 12.51 -14.86
N GLY A 26 -25.53 12.13 -15.76
CA GLY A 26 -25.58 12.58 -17.16
C GLY A 26 -24.32 13.17 -17.79
N THR A 27 -23.12 13.03 -17.19
CA THR A 27 -21.90 13.38 -17.92
C THR A 27 -21.25 12.12 -18.50
N ASP A 28 -21.22 12.02 -19.84
CA ASP A 28 -20.46 11.00 -20.59
C ASP A 28 -18.93 11.20 -20.47
N GLU A 29 -18.49 12.11 -19.61
CA GLU A 29 -17.10 12.44 -19.46
C GLU A 29 -16.34 11.36 -18.69
N LEU A 30 -15.34 10.76 -19.35
CA LEU A 30 -14.45 9.81 -18.73
C LEU A 30 -13.51 10.50 -17.74
N ARG A 31 -13.27 9.90 -16.59
CA ARG A 31 -12.52 10.45 -15.46
C ARG A 31 -11.34 9.58 -15.06
N PRO A 32 -10.30 10.15 -14.43
CA PRO A 32 -9.24 9.35 -13.86
C PRO A 32 -9.74 8.33 -12.83
N GLY A 33 -9.11 7.15 -12.83
CA GLY A 33 -9.30 6.12 -11.84
C GLY A 33 -8.04 5.94 -10.99
N ILE A 34 -8.19 5.81 -9.66
CA ILE A 34 -7.06 5.64 -8.75
C ILE A 34 -7.29 4.40 -7.88
N VAL A 35 -6.35 3.44 -7.92
CA VAL A 35 -6.34 2.33 -6.95
C VAL A 35 -5.57 2.75 -5.71
N LEU A 36 -6.16 2.56 -4.53
CA LEU A 36 -5.57 2.89 -3.23
C LEU A 36 -5.17 1.62 -2.50
N CYS A 37 -3.93 1.56 -2.02
CA CYS A 37 -3.27 0.40 -1.45
C CYS A 37 -2.92 0.64 0.02
N HIS A 38 -3.47 -0.17 0.93
CA HIS A 38 -3.24 -0.06 2.37
C HIS A 38 -1.95 -0.77 2.83
N GLY A 39 -1.53 -0.49 4.08
CA GLY A 39 -0.33 -1.06 4.71
C GLY A 39 -0.54 -2.47 5.27
N VAL A 40 0.49 -2.97 5.98
CA VAL A 40 0.49 -4.29 6.63
C VAL A 40 -0.71 -4.44 7.55
N THR A 41 -1.49 -5.51 7.36
CA THR A 41 -2.72 -5.86 8.10
C THR A 41 -3.83 -4.80 8.11
N ALA A 42 -3.66 -3.65 7.49
CA ALA A 42 -4.75 -2.69 7.36
C ALA A 42 -5.85 -3.23 6.43
N LEU A 43 -7.05 -2.69 6.55
CA LEU A 43 -8.22 -3.04 5.76
C LEU A 43 -8.69 -1.84 4.94
N LYS A 44 -9.49 -2.10 3.92
CA LYS A 44 -10.05 -1.09 3.02
C LYS A 44 -10.86 0.01 3.72
N GLU A 45 -11.39 -0.29 4.91
CA GLU A 45 -12.14 0.68 5.74
C GLU A 45 -11.25 1.62 6.56
N MET A 46 -9.93 1.37 6.60
CA MET A 46 -9.01 2.13 7.45
C MET A 46 -8.25 3.20 6.67
N VAL A 47 -8.26 4.45 7.13
CA VAL A 47 -7.48 5.59 6.58
C VAL A 47 -7.81 5.94 5.13
N LEU A 48 -7.78 4.98 4.22
CA LEU A 48 -7.92 5.20 2.78
C LEU A 48 -9.30 5.73 2.35
N PRO A 49 -10.43 5.45 3.03
CA PRO A 49 -11.70 6.11 2.74
C PRO A 49 -11.65 7.64 2.80
N ASP A 50 -10.90 8.21 3.75
CA ASP A 50 -10.73 9.67 3.85
C ASP A 50 -9.90 10.22 2.68
N VAL A 51 -8.88 9.49 2.22
CA VAL A 51 -8.12 9.82 1.00
C VAL A 51 -9.01 9.75 -0.22
N ALA A 52 -9.78 8.66 -0.38
CA ALA A 52 -10.71 8.48 -1.49
C ALA A 52 -11.79 9.58 -1.54
N ALA A 53 -12.30 9.99 -0.37
CA ALA A 53 -13.25 11.11 -0.29
C ALA A 53 -12.63 12.44 -0.76
N ARG A 54 -11.33 12.69 -0.49
CA ARG A 54 -10.62 13.85 -1.04
C ARG A 54 -10.43 13.76 -2.54
N PHE A 55 -10.15 12.56 -3.09
CA PHE A 55 -10.01 12.32 -4.52
C PHE A 55 -11.37 12.43 -5.25
N ALA A 56 -12.45 11.93 -4.67
CA ALA A 56 -13.80 12.08 -5.22
C ALA A 56 -14.21 13.56 -5.40
N ARG A 57 -13.80 14.47 -4.47
CA ARG A 57 -13.99 15.92 -4.62
C ARG A 57 -13.21 16.52 -5.78
N GLN A 58 -12.18 15.83 -6.30
CA GLN A 58 -11.45 16.24 -7.50
C GLN A 58 -12.10 15.70 -8.80
N GLY A 59 -13.16 14.91 -8.67
CA GLY A 59 -13.82 14.24 -9.78
C GLY A 59 -13.20 12.89 -10.16
N TRP A 60 -12.35 12.29 -9.32
CA TRP A 60 -11.68 11.02 -9.60
C TRP A 60 -12.42 9.85 -8.94
N THR A 61 -12.49 8.73 -9.67
CA THR A 61 -13.00 7.47 -9.13
C THR A 61 -11.88 6.72 -8.40
N SER A 62 -12.15 6.19 -7.22
CA SER A 62 -11.15 5.46 -6.42
C SER A 62 -11.62 4.07 -6.05
N LEU A 63 -10.72 3.10 -6.07
CA LEU A 63 -10.96 1.70 -5.68
C LEU A 63 -9.98 1.30 -4.58
N ILE A 64 -10.48 0.80 -3.46
CA ILE A 64 -9.70 0.36 -2.30
C ILE A 64 -9.94 -1.14 -2.10
N PRO A 65 -9.10 -2.05 -2.60
CA PRO A 65 -9.24 -3.48 -2.35
C PRO A 65 -8.71 -3.88 -0.98
N ASP A 66 -9.35 -4.86 -0.31
CA ASP A 66 -8.64 -5.72 0.62
C ASP A 66 -7.78 -6.70 -0.18
N TYR A 67 -6.55 -6.92 0.22
CA TYR A 67 -5.74 -7.97 -0.42
C TYR A 67 -6.25 -9.35 -0.09
N ARG A 68 -6.00 -10.34 -0.97
CA ARG A 68 -6.29 -11.75 -0.65
C ARG A 68 -5.74 -12.14 0.71
N TYR A 69 -6.41 -13.03 1.42
CA TYR A 69 -6.13 -13.49 2.78
C TYR A 69 -6.46 -12.49 3.90
N PHE A 70 -7.00 -11.29 3.56
CA PHE A 70 -7.34 -10.25 4.53
C PHE A 70 -8.76 -9.72 4.32
N GLY A 71 -9.34 -9.13 5.37
CA GLY A 71 -10.64 -8.46 5.33
C GLY A 71 -11.75 -9.29 4.71
N GLY A 72 -12.52 -8.68 3.83
CA GLY A 72 -13.62 -9.34 3.09
C GLY A 72 -13.17 -10.14 1.86
N SER A 73 -11.88 -10.09 1.49
CA SER A 73 -11.36 -10.84 0.36
C SER A 73 -11.14 -12.31 0.69
N GLY A 74 -11.18 -13.16 -0.35
CA GLY A 74 -10.96 -14.60 -0.25
C GLY A 74 -9.52 -15.00 0.04
N GLY A 75 -9.29 -16.32 -0.01
CA GLY A 75 -7.99 -16.95 0.17
C GLY A 75 -7.76 -17.53 1.56
N GLU A 76 -7.13 -18.69 1.58
CA GLU A 76 -6.75 -19.42 2.79
C GLU A 76 -5.29 -19.88 2.69
N PRO A 77 -4.57 -20.00 3.81
CA PRO A 77 -4.96 -19.60 5.16
C PRO A 77 -4.98 -18.08 5.37
N ARG A 78 -5.88 -17.58 6.21
CA ARG A 78 -6.00 -16.13 6.53
C ARG A 78 -4.72 -15.57 7.18
N GLY A 79 -4.44 -14.28 6.94
CA GLY A 79 -3.27 -13.61 7.52
C GLY A 79 -1.96 -13.95 6.79
N ARG A 80 -2.02 -14.33 5.53
CA ARG A 80 -0.87 -14.65 4.68
C ARG A 80 -0.48 -13.44 3.83
N LEU A 81 0.53 -12.69 4.25
CA LEU A 81 1.02 -11.54 3.48
C LEU A 81 2.08 -12.01 2.48
N LEU A 82 1.71 -12.05 1.23
CA LEU A 82 2.62 -12.35 0.11
C LEU A 82 2.70 -11.13 -0.81
N PRO A 83 3.81 -10.39 -0.82
CA PRO A 83 3.91 -9.13 -1.56
C PRO A 83 3.59 -9.26 -3.05
N LEU A 84 4.10 -10.30 -3.72
CA LEU A 84 3.83 -10.51 -5.14
C LEU A 84 2.37 -10.91 -5.42
N ALA A 85 1.70 -11.58 -4.48
CA ALA A 85 0.26 -11.81 -4.60
C ALA A 85 -0.53 -10.51 -4.42
N GLN A 86 -0.14 -9.64 -3.48
CA GLN A 86 -0.72 -8.30 -3.37
C GLN A 86 -0.47 -7.46 -4.62
N VAL A 87 0.70 -7.55 -5.24
CA VAL A 87 0.99 -6.94 -6.54
C VAL A 87 0.02 -7.44 -7.63
N ALA A 88 -0.27 -8.75 -7.66
CA ALA A 88 -1.25 -9.31 -8.59
C ALA A 88 -2.68 -8.78 -8.30
N ASP A 89 -3.06 -8.64 -7.02
CA ASP A 89 -4.35 -8.06 -6.62
C ASP A 89 -4.49 -6.61 -7.07
N VAL A 90 -3.44 -5.78 -6.90
CA VAL A 90 -3.43 -4.39 -7.38
C VAL A 90 -3.57 -4.33 -8.90
N ARG A 91 -2.89 -5.19 -9.66
CA ARG A 91 -3.00 -5.26 -11.12
C ARG A 91 -4.40 -5.70 -11.59
N SER A 92 -5.03 -6.62 -10.85
CA SER A 92 -6.42 -7.01 -11.06
C SER A 92 -7.38 -5.88 -10.74
N ALA A 93 -7.13 -5.11 -9.67
CA ALA A 93 -7.87 -3.90 -9.33
C ALA A 93 -7.77 -2.82 -10.42
N ILE A 94 -6.57 -2.62 -11.02
CA ILE A 94 -6.39 -1.74 -12.18
C ILE A 94 -7.26 -2.21 -13.34
N THR A 95 -7.26 -3.52 -13.64
CA THR A 95 -8.08 -4.08 -14.72
C THR A 95 -9.56 -3.84 -14.47
N TYR A 96 -10.05 -4.16 -13.25
CA TYR A 96 -11.43 -3.94 -12.88
C TYR A 96 -11.85 -2.47 -13.00
N LEU A 97 -11.05 -1.56 -12.40
CA LEU A 97 -11.32 -0.12 -12.41
C LEU A 97 -11.36 0.43 -13.84
N SER A 98 -10.47 -0.04 -14.73
CA SER A 98 -10.41 0.37 -16.14
C SER A 98 -11.61 -0.06 -16.98
N GLN A 99 -12.43 -1.00 -16.50
CA GLN A 99 -13.65 -1.46 -17.18
C GLN A 99 -14.91 -0.77 -16.65
N LEU A 100 -14.82 0.03 -15.60
CA LEU A 100 -15.99 0.70 -15.03
C LEU A 100 -16.47 1.82 -15.96
N PRO A 101 -17.80 1.95 -16.15
CA PRO A 101 -18.35 3.11 -16.87
C PRO A 101 -17.89 4.42 -16.23
N GLY A 102 -17.52 5.39 -17.06
CA GLY A 102 -17.06 6.71 -16.60
C GLY A 102 -15.60 6.79 -16.15
N VAL A 103 -14.83 5.68 -16.18
CA VAL A 103 -13.38 5.70 -15.92
C VAL A 103 -12.61 5.69 -17.23
N ASP A 104 -11.65 6.60 -17.39
CA ASP A 104 -10.72 6.62 -18.52
C ASP A 104 -9.57 5.62 -18.28
N PRO A 105 -9.50 4.51 -19.03
CA PRO A 105 -8.46 3.49 -18.84
C PRO A 105 -7.03 4.00 -19.15
N ARG A 106 -6.90 5.17 -19.81
CA ARG A 106 -5.62 5.81 -20.09
C ARG A 106 -5.15 6.71 -18.95
N ARG A 107 -6.03 6.99 -17.97
CA ARG A 107 -5.77 7.88 -16.83
C ARG A 107 -5.89 7.13 -15.51
N ILE A 108 -5.09 6.06 -15.35
CA ILE A 108 -5.04 5.24 -14.12
C ILE A 108 -3.87 5.69 -13.26
N GLY A 109 -4.17 6.01 -11.99
CA GLY A 109 -3.21 6.32 -10.95
C GLY A 109 -3.16 5.27 -9.85
N LEU A 110 -2.06 5.27 -9.09
CA LEU A 110 -1.93 4.47 -7.87
C LEU A 110 -1.58 5.36 -6.68
N PHE A 111 -2.21 5.11 -5.55
CA PHE A 111 -1.83 5.68 -4.27
C PHE A 111 -1.62 4.56 -3.26
N GLY A 112 -0.53 4.59 -2.52
CA GLY A 112 -0.29 3.57 -1.49
C GLY A 112 0.38 4.15 -0.26
N THR A 113 0.07 3.55 0.90
CA THR A 113 0.63 3.97 2.17
C THR A 113 1.32 2.83 2.90
N SER A 114 2.47 3.10 3.53
CA SER A 114 3.30 2.11 4.24
C SER A 114 3.67 0.95 3.29
N PHE A 115 3.32 -0.30 3.63
CA PHE A 115 3.54 -1.43 2.73
C PHE A 115 2.79 -1.30 1.39
N GLY A 116 1.62 -0.64 1.39
CA GLY A 116 0.92 -0.27 0.16
C GLY A 116 1.73 0.69 -0.71
N GLY A 117 2.57 1.55 -0.12
CA GLY A 117 3.54 2.40 -0.81
C GLY A 117 4.64 1.59 -1.52
N ALA A 118 5.06 0.46 -0.91
CA ALA A 118 5.95 -0.51 -1.55
C ALA A 118 5.26 -1.17 -2.76
N ASN A 119 4.02 -1.64 -2.57
CA ASN A 119 3.24 -2.29 -3.63
C ASN A 119 3.02 -1.37 -4.82
N VAL A 120 2.63 -0.09 -4.62
CA VAL A 120 2.40 0.84 -5.74
C VAL A 120 3.70 1.20 -6.46
N SER A 121 4.83 1.31 -5.74
CA SER A 121 6.14 1.54 -6.34
C SER A 121 6.55 0.38 -7.25
N TYR A 122 6.30 -0.86 -6.78
CA TYR A 122 6.57 -2.06 -7.58
C TYR A 122 5.62 -2.19 -8.78
N VAL A 123 4.30 -2.04 -8.56
CA VAL A 123 3.30 -2.14 -9.65
C VAL A 123 3.51 -1.06 -10.71
N ALA A 124 3.79 0.19 -10.30
CA ALA A 124 4.09 1.25 -11.25
C ALA A 124 5.30 0.92 -12.13
N ALA A 125 6.26 0.15 -11.63
CA ALA A 125 7.43 -0.26 -12.41
C ALA A 125 7.14 -1.35 -13.45
N ILE A 126 6.12 -2.19 -13.24
CA ILE A 126 5.85 -3.39 -14.05
C ILE A 126 4.54 -3.34 -14.83
N ASP A 127 3.65 -2.38 -14.55
CA ASP A 127 2.35 -2.24 -15.24
C ASP A 127 2.27 -0.89 -15.96
N GLU A 128 2.37 -0.92 -17.26
CA GLU A 128 2.43 0.27 -18.12
C GLU A 128 1.11 1.06 -18.19
N ARG A 129 0.00 0.49 -17.73
CA ARG A 129 -1.30 1.17 -17.64
C ARG A 129 -1.31 2.26 -16.56
N VAL A 130 -0.40 2.17 -15.58
CA VAL A 130 -0.25 3.17 -14.52
C VAL A 130 0.38 4.44 -15.10
N ARG A 131 -0.39 5.51 -15.15
CA ARG A 131 0.08 6.82 -15.68
C ARG A 131 0.96 7.56 -14.69
N CYS A 132 0.58 7.53 -13.42
CA CYS A 132 1.41 8.06 -12.33
C CYS A 132 1.09 7.37 -10.99
N ALA A 133 1.99 7.47 -10.03
CA ALA A 133 1.80 6.88 -8.72
C ALA A 133 2.30 7.78 -7.59
N VAL A 134 1.72 7.56 -6.39
CA VAL A 134 2.11 8.21 -5.14
C VAL A 134 2.34 7.15 -4.08
N SER A 135 3.54 7.14 -3.48
CA SER A 135 3.90 6.30 -2.34
C SER A 135 4.07 7.16 -1.09
N ASN A 136 3.24 6.98 -0.08
CA ASN A 136 3.34 7.64 1.22
C ASN A 136 3.98 6.69 2.23
N VAL A 137 5.07 7.10 2.89
CA VAL A 137 5.85 6.36 3.90
C VAL A 137 6.13 4.90 3.50
N GLY A 138 6.49 4.70 2.21
CA GLY A 138 6.66 3.38 1.61
C GLY A 138 8.01 2.73 1.87
N ILE A 139 8.03 1.38 1.83
CA ILE A 139 9.22 0.55 2.00
C ILE A 139 9.88 0.31 0.64
N GLY A 140 11.20 0.48 0.54
CA GLY A 140 11.98 0.21 -0.66
C GLY A 140 12.60 -1.19 -0.69
N ASP A 141 13.01 -1.72 0.49
CA ASP A 141 13.62 -3.04 0.64
C ASP A 141 13.14 -3.68 1.94
N GLY A 142 12.45 -4.82 1.81
CA GLY A 142 11.84 -5.53 2.94
C GLY A 142 12.87 -6.10 3.92
N GLU A 143 14.04 -6.58 3.45
CA GLU A 143 15.08 -7.09 4.33
C GLU A 143 15.72 -5.96 5.14
N ARG A 144 16.12 -4.87 4.48
CA ARG A 144 16.68 -3.69 5.15
C ARG A 144 15.70 -3.13 6.16
N TRP A 145 14.43 -3.02 5.81
CA TRP A 145 13.37 -2.55 6.70
C TRP A 145 13.26 -3.44 7.96
N LEU A 146 13.00 -4.74 7.80
CA LEU A 146 12.80 -5.64 8.95
C LEU A 146 14.05 -5.79 9.81
N ARG A 147 15.24 -5.75 9.19
CA ARG A 147 16.51 -5.75 9.90
C ARG A 147 16.74 -4.47 10.69
N GLY A 148 16.38 -3.31 10.12
CA GLY A 148 16.50 -2.00 10.77
C GLY A 148 15.67 -1.85 12.05
N LEU A 149 14.59 -2.62 12.19
CA LEU A 149 13.74 -2.67 13.38
C LEU A 149 14.33 -3.51 14.54
N ARG A 150 15.50 -4.13 14.35
CA ARG A 150 16.07 -5.12 15.28
C ARG A 150 17.53 -4.82 15.58
N ARG A 151 17.93 -5.10 16.82
CA ARG A 151 19.35 -5.20 17.17
C ARG A 151 19.95 -6.45 16.49
N ALA A 152 21.28 -6.47 16.35
CA ALA A 152 21.98 -7.57 15.65
C ALA A 152 21.64 -8.97 16.20
N TRP A 153 21.55 -9.13 17.53
CA TRP A 153 21.22 -10.41 18.15
C TRP A 153 19.73 -10.77 17.97
N GLU A 154 18.80 -9.80 18.04
CA GLU A 154 17.37 -10.02 17.77
C GLU A 154 17.14 -10.43 16.32
N TRP A 155 17.91 -9.86 15.40
CA TRP A 155 17.90 -10.25 14.00
C TRP A 155 18.36 -11.68 13.80
N ALA A 156 19.45 -12.09 14.48
CA ALA A 156 19.95 -13.48 14.40
C ALA A 156 18.92 -14.48 14.92
N GLU A 157 18.26 -14.20 16.05
CA GLU A 157 17.19 -15.05 16.58
C GLU A 157 15.95 -15.07 15.67
N PHE A 158 15.56 -13.94 15.12
CA PHE A 158 14.46 -13.87 14.15
C PHE A 158 14.73 -14.73 12.91
N ARG A 159 15.95 -14.67 12.37
CA ARG A 159 16.36 -15.51 11.22
C ARG A 159 16.31 -16.99 11.55
N LYS A 160 16.74 -17.42 12.73
CA LYS A 160 16.64 -18.82 13.18
C LYS A 160 15.17 -19.28 13.27
N ARG A 161 14.29 -18.40 13.79
CA ARG A 161 12.85 -18.69 13.87
C ARG A 161 12.24 -18.86 12.49
N LEU A 162 12.61 -18.01 11.53
CA LEU A 162 12.17 -18.15 10.12
C LEU A 162 12.64 -19.47 9.50
N GLU A 163 13.89 -19.87 9.75
CA GLU A 163 14.41 -21.15 9.27
C GLU A 163 13.64 -22.34 9.86
N ALA A 164 13.35 -22.32 11.17
CA ALA A 164 12.54 -23.33 11.82
C ALA A 164 11.12 -23.39 11.24
N ASP A 165 10.51 -22.23 10.95
CA ASP A 165 9.18 -22.17 10.32
C ASP A 165 9.22 -22.72 8.89
N ARG A 166 10.28 -22.48 8.11
CA ARG A 166 10.46 -23.08 6.77
C ARG A 166 10.47 -24.61 6.84
N VAL A 167 11.22 -25.16 7.80
CA VAL A 167 11.25 -26.63 8.03
C VAL A 167 9.86 -27.13 8.40
N LYS A 168 9.19 -26.46 9.35
CA LYS A 168 7.82 -26.81 9.75
C LYS A 168 6.86 -26.80 8.56
N ARG A 169 6.88 -25.75 7.74
CA ARG A 169 6.01 -25.64 6.55
C ARG A 169 6.20 -26.79 5.56
N VAL A 170 7.46 -27.17 5.31
CA VAL A 170 7.77 -28.28 4.38
C VAL A 170 7.29 -29.62 4.94
N LEU A 171 7.40 -29.83 6.23
CA LEU A 171 7.04 -31.11 6.88
C LEU A 171 5.55 -31.23 7.20
N THR A 172 4.84 -30.11 7.44
CA THR A 172 3.47 -30.13 7.94
C THR A 172 2.46 -29.35 7.10
N GLY A 173 2.93 -28.55 6.14
CA GLY A 173 2.09 -27.62 5.37
C GLY A 173 1.63 -26.39 6.17
N GLN A 174 2.15 -26.15 7.41
CA GLN A 174 1.66 -25.11 8.30
C GLN A 174 2.76 -24.15 8.74
N SER A 175 2.54 -22.83 8.54
CA SER A 175 3.35 -21.77 9.14
C SER A 175 2.87 -21.43 10.55
N GLU A 176 3.77 -20.86 11.33
CA GLU A 176 3.45 -20.33 12.66
C GLU A 176 2.57 -19.08 12.52
N ARG A 177 1.50 -18.98 13.33
CA ARG A 177 0.69 -17.75 13.43
C ARG A 177 1.26 -16.85 14.53
N VAL A 178 1.56 -15.62 14.19
CA VAL A 178 2.20 -14.64 15.07
C VAL A 178 1.44 -13.32 15.05
N HIS A 179 1.58 -12.51 16.09
CA HIS A 179 1.13 -11.13 16.04
C HIS A 179 2.01 -10.33 15.07
N SER A 180 1.42 -9.42 14.29
CA SER A 180 2.18 -8.62 13.30
C SER A 180 3.35 -7.83 13.91
N HIS A 181 3.26 -7.45 15.20
CA HIS A 181 4.36 -6.82 15.93
C HIS A 181 5.59 -7.71 16.12
N GLU A 182 5.48 -9.02 15.95
CA GLU A 182 6.63 -9.93 16.01
C GLU A 182 7.43 -9.92 14.69
N ILE A 183 6.76 -9.60 13.59
CA ILE A 183 7.40 -9.38 12.28
C ILE A 183 7.87 -7.93 12.17
N MET A 184 6.96 -7.00 12.37
CA MET A 184 7.18 -5.56 12.31
C MET A 184 7.28 -5.00 13.74
N LEU A 185 8.47 -5.04 14.34
CA LEU A 185 8.68 -4.55 15.71
C LEU A 185 8.33 -3.06 15.80
N PRO A 186 7.32 -2.69 16.61
CA PRO A 186 6.92 -1.30 16.74
C PRO A 186 7.78 -0.59 17.78
N ASP A 187 8.06 0.70 17.54
CA ASP A 187 8.45 1.62 18.60
C ASP A 187 7.24 1.91 19.54
N PRO A 188 7.45 2.54 20.72
CA PRO A 188 6.38 2.79 21.67
C PRO A 188 5.20 3.60 21.12
N ALA A 189 5.46 4.61 20.27
CA ALA A 189 4.41 5.46 19.69
C ALA A 189 3.57 4.65 18.68
N THR A 190 4.23 3.93 17.78
CA THR A 190 3.60 2.99 16.84
C THR A 190 2.72 1.97 17.57
N ARG A 191 3.24 1.38 18.65
CA ARG A 191 2.50 0.41 19.46
C ARG A 191 1.23 1.01 20.01
N ALA A 192 1.32 2.18 20.63
CA ALA A 192 0.16 2.88 21.24
C ALA A 192 -0.94 3.16 20.21
N VAL A 193 -0.59 3.70 19.04
CA VAL A 193 -1.55 3.98 17.96
C VAL A 193 -2.24 2.69 17.48
N ARG A 194 -1.50 1.60 17.29
CA ARG A 194 -2.07 0.33 16.82
C ARG A 194 -2.98 -0.32 17.87
N GLU A 195 -2.60 -0.29 19.13
CA GLU A 195 -3.42 -0.80 20.24
C GLU A 195 -4.73 0.00 20.39
N GLU A 196 -4.68 1.32 20.24
CA GLU A 196 -5.87 2.16 20.25
C GLU A 196 -6.81 1.84 19.09
N ARG A 197 -6.27 1.69 17.89
CA ARG A 197 -7.07 1.30 16.71
C ARG A 197 -7.67 -0.09 16.86
N GLN A 198 -6.95 -1.04 17.43
CA GLN A 198 -7.47 -2.38 17.68
C GLN A 198 -8.58 -2.39 18.72
N LYS A 199 -8.52 -1.51 19.74
CA LYS A 199 -9.63 -1.32 20.69
C LYS A 199 -10.87 -0.72 20.01
N ALA A 200 -10.69 0.17 19.05
CA ALA A 200 -11.78 0.78 18.28
C ALA A 200 -12.39 -0.18 17.24
N CYS A 201 -11.64 -1.19 16.79
CA CYS A 201 -12.03 -2.19 15.80
C CYS A 201 -11.60 -3.59 16.28
N PRO A 202 -12.32 -4.21 17.23
CA PRO A 202 -11.94 -5.49 17.83
C PRO A 202 -11.87 -6.65 16.83
N GLU A 203 -12.63 -6.58 15.74
CA GLU A 203 -12.65 -7.55 14.65
C GLU A 203 -11.42 -7.47 13.73
N TRP A 204 -10.59 -6.45 13.87
CA TRP A 204 -9.37 -6.31 13.10
C TRP A 204 -8.34 -7.37 13.53
N ASP A 205 -8.19 -8.41 12.70
CA ASP A 205 -7.16 -9.44 12.91
C ASP A 205 -5.78 -8.90 12.49
N VAL A 206 -4.95 -8.67 13.47
CA VAL A 206 -3.56 -8.22 13.30
C VAL A 206 -2.56 -9.38 13.24
N SER A 207 -3.04 -10.63 13.22
CA SER A 207 -2.18 -11.81 13.13
C SER A 207 -1.70 -12.04 11.69
N LEU A 208 -0.48 -12.55 11.58
CA LEU A 208 0.13 -12.98 10.33
C LEU A 208 0.66 -14.41 10.44
N LEU A 209 0.80 -15.08 9.33
CA LEU A 209 1.64 -16.26 9.24
C LEU A 209 3.11 -15.85 9.14
N LEU A 210 3.99 -16.52 9.85
CA LEU A 210 5.42 -16.16 9.93
C LEU A 210 6.11 -16.24 8.56
N GLU A 211 5.61 -17.09 7.65
CA GLU A 211 6.05 -17.14 6.24
C GLU A 211 5.93 -15.78 5.51
N SER A 212 5.04 -14.90 5.99
CA SER A 212 4.90 -13.54 5.46
C SER A 212 6.21 -12.75 5.60
N ALA A 213 6.94 -12.98 6.70
CA ALA A 213 8.24 -12.34 6.89
C ALA A 213 9.26 -12.80 5.85
N ASP A 214 9.29 -14.10 5.50
CA ASP A 214 10.16 -14.61 4.43
C ASP A 214 9.86 -13.92 3.10
N ALA A 215 8.58 -13.81 2.75
CA ALA A 215 8.17 -13.16 1.51
C ALA A 215 8.48 -11.64 1.51
N ILE A 216 8.35 -10.98 2.66
CA ILE A 216 8.73 -9.56 2.81
C ILE A 216 10.24 -9.37 2.62
N LEU A 217 11.08 -10.26 3.17
CA LEU A 217 12.55 -10.17 3.04
C LEU A 217 13.02 -10.21 1.58
N GLU A 218 12.26 -10.83 0.70
CA GLU A 218 12.58 -10.96 -0.72
C GLU A 218 12.01 -9.80 -1.56
N PHE A 219 11.11 -8.98 -1.00
CA PHE A 219 10.42 -7.92 -1.73
C PHE A 219 11.21 -6.62 -1.74
N ARG A 220 11.69 -6.22 -2.92
CA ARG A 220 12.58 -5.06 -3.11
C ARG A 220 12.09 -4.12 -4.22
N PRO A 221 11.09 -3.29 -3.96
CA PRO A 221 10.61 -2.29 -4.92
C PRO A 221 11.72 -1.40 -5.48
N GLU A 222 12.71 -1.03 -4.67
CA GLU A 222 13.82 -0.17 -5.09
C GLU A 222 14.67 -0.74 -6.24
N GLU A 223 14.61 -2.06 -6.48
CA GLU A 223 15.35 -2.70 -7.57
C GLU A 223 14.65 -2.57 -8.93
N VAL A 224 13.39 -2.13 -8.95
CA VAL A 224 12.60 -2.04 -10.19
C VAL A 224 12.12 -0.61 -10.50
N VAL A 225 12.18 0.33 -9.56
CA VAL A 225 11.62 1.69 -9.72
C VAL A 225 12.18 2.47 -10.91
N GLN A 226 13.38 2.16 -11.40
CA GLN A 226 13.94 2.77 -12.62
C GLN A 226 13.09 2.49 -13.87
N ARG A 227 12.24 1.46 -13.85
CA ARG A 227 11.33 1.11 -14.94
C ARG A 227 10.06 1.97 -14.97
N ILE A 228 9.84 2.80 -13.95
CA ILE A 228 8.66 3.67 -13.90
C ILE A 228 8.74 4.74 -14.98
N ALA A 229 9.91 5.34 -15.19
CA ALA A 229 10.10 6.36 -16.22
C ALA A 229 9.75 5.84 -17.64
N PRO A 230 9.12 6.64 -18.48
CA PRO A 230 8.84 8.09 -18.33
C PRO A 230 7.53 8.42 -17.59
N ARG A 231 6.92 7.47 -16.88
CA ARG A 231 5.71 7.68 -16.07
C ARG A 231 6.07 8.30 -14.73
N ALA A 232 5.15 9.09 -14.18
CA ALA A 232 5.43 9.97 -13.05
C ALA A 232 5.34 9.24 -11.67
N MET A 233 6.27 9.54 -10.77
CA MET A 233 6.29 8.95 -9.42
C MET A 233 6.58 9.98 -8.34
N LEU A 234 5.71 10.07 -7.33
CA LEU A 234 5.88 10.88 -6.13
C LEU A 234 6.10 9.98 -4.91
N TRP A 235 7.15 10.23 -4.14
CA TRP A 235 7.33 9.71 -2.80
C TRP A 235 7.09 10.83 -1.79
N ILE A 236 6.24 10.55 -0.80
CA ILE A 236 5.99 11.40 0.37
C ILE A 236 6.45 10.60 1.58
N HIS A 237 7.24 11.21 2.47
CA HIS A 237 7.70 10.51 3.66
C HIS A 237 7.70 11.43 4.88
N ALA A 238 7.37 10.88 6.04
CA ALA A 238 7.49 11.55 7.33
C ALA A 238 8.96 11.61 7.75
N GLY A 239 9.44 12.80 8.16
CA GLY A 239 10.86 13.02 8.43
C GLY A 239 11.37 12.25 9.65
N ASP A 240 10.53 12.09 10.67
CA ASP A 240 10.85 11.43 11.95
C ASP A 240 10.26 10.01 12.03
N ASP A 241 9.98 9.38 10.88
CA ASP A 241 9.47 8.01 10.81
C ASP A 241 10.54 7.01 11.25
N VAL A 242 10.34 6.42 12.42
CA VAL A 242 11.23 5.38 12.97
C VAL A 242 10.74 3.97 12.64
N LEU A 243 9.47 3.81 12.24
CA LEU A 243 8.92 2.52 11.82
C LEU A 243 9.36 2.16 10.40
N VAL A 244 9.29 3.13 9.49
CA VAL A 244 9.80 3.05 8.12
C VAL A 244 10.69 4.26 7.89
N PRO A 245 12.00 4.14 8.05
CA PRO A 245 12.89 5.30 7.95
C PRO A 245 12.80 6.00 6.58
N PRO A 246 12.87 7.36 6.51
CA PRO A 246 12.74 8.11 5.26
C PRO A 246 13.82 7.77 4.23
N GLY A 247 14.90 7.12 4.64
CA GLY A 247 15.91 6.54 3.76
C GLY A 247 15.34 5.54 2.75
N GLU A 248 14.22 4.88 3.05
CA GLU A 248 13.54 3.97 2.12
C GLU A 248 13.05 4.72 0.86
N SER A 249 12.32 5.82 1.04
CA SER A 249 11.86 6.66 -0.08
C SER A 249 12.99 7.40 -0.78
N ARG A 250 14.02 7.86 -0.03
CA ARG A 250 15.19 8.52 -0.63
C ARG A 250 15.91 7.61 -1.63
N ARG A 251 16.15 6.33 -1.27
CA ARG A 251 16.81 5.35 -2.15
C ARG A 251 15.98 5.06 -3.40
N MET A 252 14.66 4.90 -3.26
CA MET A 252 13.76 4.71 -4.41
C MET A 252 13.80 5.92 -5.34
N TYR A 253 13.74 7.14 -4.77
CA TYR A 253 13.84 8.39 -5.53
C TYR A 253 15.18 8.51 -6.28
N GLU A 254 16.30 8.20 -5.63
CA GLU A 254 17.63 8.26 -6.25
C GLU A 254 17.75 7.33 -7.46
N ARG A 255 17.14 6.14 -7.40
CA ARG A 255 17.19 5.13 -8.48
C ARG A 255 16.21 5.37 -9.61
N ALA A 256 15.09 6.02 -9.35
CA ALA A 256 14.05 6.26 -10.34
C ALA A 256 14.48 7.31 -11.38
N GLY A 257 13.91 7.19 -12.60
CA GLY A 257 14.03 8.22 -13.66
C GLY A 257 12.94 9.28 -13.54
N GLU A 258 13.07 10.35 -14.34
CA GLU A 258 12.09 11.43 -14.41
C GLU A 258 10.83 11.02 -15.22
N PRO A 259 9.65 11.64 -14.92
CA PRO A 259 9.39 12.66 -13.88
C PRO A 259 9.23 12.05 -12.49
N LYS A 260 9.90 12.61 -11.52
CA LYS A 260 9.87 12.14 -10.13
C LYS A 260 9.91 13.29 -9.13
N ARG A 261 9.35 13.06 -7.94
CA ARG A 261 9.39 14.01 -6.82
C ARG A 261 9.52 13.28 -5.49
N LEU A 262 10.25 13.87 -4.56
CA LEU A 262 10.32 13.43 -3.17
C LEU A 262 9.92 14.61 -2.27
N VAL A 263 8.99 14.35 -1.35
CA VAL A 263 8.56 15.30 -0.31
C VAL A 263 8.83 14.66 1.05
N ILE A 264 9.60 15.35 1.89
CA ILE A 264 9.80 14.96 3.30
C ILE A 264 8.96 15.92 4.15
N LEU A 265 8.07 15.37 4.95
CA LEU A 265 7.25 16.08 5.92
C LEU A 265 7.99 16.07 7.26
N GLU A 266 8.80 17.10 7.49
CA GLU A 266 9.65 17.20 8.67
C GLU A 266 8.83 17.26 9.97
N GLY A 267 9.37 16.67 11.06
CA GLY A 267 8.72 16.66 12.38
C GLY A 267 7.51 15.73 12.50
N LEU A 268 7.22 14.91 11.48
CA LEU A 268 6.12 13.92 11.50
C LEU A 268 6.66 12.50 11.59
N GLY A 269 6.00 11.68 12.41
CA GLY A 269 6.18 10.24 12.46
C GLY A 269 5.27 9.50 11.48
N HIS A 270 5.39 8.15 11.45
CA HIS A 270 4.69 7.29 10.49
C HIS A 270 3.18 7.53 10.42
N TYR A 271 2.52 7.57 11.59
CA TYR A 271 1.05 7.68 11.68
C TYR A 271 0.54 9.11 11.62
N ASP A 272 1.41 10.11 11.74
CA ASP A 272 1.02 11.53 11.65
C ASP A 272 0.56 11.90 10.24
N THR A 273 1.02 11.17 9.22
CA THR A 273 0.55 11.35 7.83
C THR A 273 -0.90 10.86 7.62
N TYR A 274 -1.51 10.23 8.61
CA TYR A 274 -2.89 9.69 8.52
C TYR A 274 -3.92 10.53 9.26
N VAL A 275 -3.51 11.57 9.98
CA VAL A 275 -4.40 12.40 10.81
C VAL A 275 -4.02 13.87 10.75
N GLY A 276 -5.02 14.75 11.00
CA GLY A 276 -4.80 16.19 11.18
C GLY A 276 -4.02 16.87 10.07
N ALA A 277 -3.13 17.80 10.45
CA ALA A 277 -2.36 18.60 9.50
C ALA A 277 -1.40 17.76 8.64
N GLY A 278 -0.86 16.66 9.16
CA GLY A 278 -0.01 15.73 8.40
C GLY A 278 -0.78 15.05 7.28
N PHE A 279 -2.02 14.62 7.55
CA PHE A 279 -2.93 14.07 6.54
C PHE A 279 -3.24 15.11 5.46
N ASP A 280 -3.59 16.35 5.85
CA ASP A 280 -3.91 17.40 4.88
C ASP A 280 -2.71 17.75 3.99
N ALA A 281 -1.51 17.80 4.54
CA ALA A 281 -0.27 18.03 3.79
C ALA A 281 0.00 16.88 2.81
N MET A 282 -0.05 15.63 3.28
CA MET A 282 0.16 14.44 2.45
C MET A 282 -0.83 14.37 1.29
N VAL A 283 -2.14 14.52 1.56
CA VAL A 283 -3.19 14.48 0.52
C VAL A 283 -3.06 15.67 -0.42
N GLY A 284 -2.69 16.87 0.08
CA GLY A 284 -2.44 18.05 -0.74
C GLY A 284 -1.36 17.81 -1.80
N HIS A 285 -0.23 17.20 -1.42
CA HIS A 285 0.83 16.82 -2.36
C HIS A 285 0.36 15.75 -3.35
N ALA A 286 -0.38 14.74 -2.87
CA ALA A 286 -0.91 13.69 -3.75
C ALA A 286 -1.90 14.24 -4.79
N VAL A 287 -2.83 15.12 -4.38
CA VAL A 287 -3.79 15.78 -5.28
C VAL A 287 -3.06 16.64 -6.33
N ALA A 288 -2.09 17.45 -5.91
CA ALA A 288 -1.31 18.26 -6.84
C ALA A 288 -0.60 17.41 -7.89
N TRP A 289 -0.01 16.28 -7.48
CA TRP A 289 0.69 15.35 -8.37
C TRP A 289 -0.25 14.67 -9.36
N PHE A 290 -1.40 14.18 -8.90
CA PHE A 290 -2.39 13.55 -9.77
C PHE A 290 -2.99 14.57 -10.76
N ARG A 291 -3.27 15.81 -10.35
CA ARG A 291 -3.70 16.86 -11.27
C ARG A 291 -2.68 17.14 -12.38
N GLU A 292 -1.41 17.18 -12.03
CA GLU A 292 -0.32 17.42 -12.97
C GLU A 292 -0.19 16.30 -14.01
N HIS A 293 -0.50 15.03 -13.63
CA HIS A 293 -0.17 13.88 -14.46
C HIS A 293 -1.36 13.02 -14.92
N LEU A 294 -2.55 13.16 -14.32
CA LEU A 294 -3.78 12.46 -14.74
C LEU A 294 -4.79 13.36 -15.44
N ASP A 295 -4.87 14.66 -15.07
CA ASP A 295 -5.87 15.56 -15.64
C ASP A 295 -5.44 16.13 -17.00
N VAL A 296 -4.19 16.00 -17.38
CA VAL A 296 -3.72 16.41 -18.72
C VAL A 296 -4.25 15.40 -19.73
N GLY A 297 -5.26 15.80 -20.47
CA GLY A 297 -5.74 15.07 -21.64
C GLY A 297 -4.59 14.88 -22.62
N GLY A 298 -4.30 13.63 -22.96
CA GLY A 298 -3.35 13.28 -24.00
C GLY A 298 -3.90 13.55 -25.38
#